data_8d15af0b3d02ed5c05d57c92e9ac62fb
#
_entry.id   8d15af0b3d02ed5c05d57c92e9ac62fb
#
_cell.length_a   1.000
_cell.length_b   1.000
_cell.length_c   1.000
_cell.angle_alpha   90.00
_cell.angle_beta   90.00
_cell.angle_gamma   90.00
#
_symmetry.space_group_name_H-M   'P 1'
#
loop_
_entity.id
_entity.type
_entity.pdbx_description
1 polymer ?
#
loop_
_entity_poly.entity_id
_entity_poly.type
_entity_poly.pdbx_seq_one_letter_code
_entity_poly.pdbx_strand_id
1 'polypeptide(L)'
;MEQSNITIEQEEKGFVTLARTGTHEKIIQFLQEQKKGKLLDVPTGTGILSAKLSGLGFQCSCCDINADGFKADNITFRAGDMNKRIPYDTNSYDYITCVDGLEHLENPYNAMREFKRLLKNGGKLIISIPNYLNIERRMKFLFTGSFTKPVSQKMFKEKFNSSLAMMHINLMGYPLLKFLLESNGLSIIKLDIDKPKPKMFFLFPVIACIKLYCWFWPKKAKERYWLKETLSKEIFLGGNTLIVIAEKR
;
A
#
# COMPACT_ATOMS: atom_id res chain seq x y z
N MET A 1 11.18 -22.66 -9.73
CA MET A 1 11.76 -21.37 -10.14
C MET A 1 10.62 -20.44 -10.51
N GLU A 2 9.99 -19.83 -9.53
CA GLU A 2 9.09 -18.69 -9.77
C GLU A 2 9.93 -17.44 -9.61
N GLN A 3 10.40 -16.93 -10.74
CA GLN A 3 10.83 -15.54 -10.83
C GLN A 3 9.66 -14.69 -10.33
N SER A 4 9.94 -13.82 -9.38
CA SER A 4 9.05 -12.71 -9.07
C SER A 4 8.78 -12.00 -10.40
N ASN A 5 7.61 -12.23 -11.00
CA ASN A 5 7.12 -11.41 -12.09
C ASN A 5 6.86 -10.00 -11.54
N ILE A 6 7.92 -9.25 -11.38
CA ILE A 6 7.86 -7.80 -11.51
C ILE A 6 7.64 -7.64 -13.02
N THR A 7 6.38 -7.63 -13.40
CA THR A 7 6.01 -7.26 -14.76
C THR A 7 6.40 -5.80 -14.88
N ILE A 8 7.49 -5.56 -15.59
CA ILE A 8 7.84 -4.24 -16.14
C ILE A 8 6.77 -4.00 -17.19
N GLU A 9 5.63 -3.50 -16.78
CA GLU A 9 4.56 -3.09 -17.69
C GLU A 9 4.72 -1.61 -17.97
N GLN A 10 5.09 -1.37 -19.20
CA GLN A 10 5.05 -0.11 -19.93
C GLN A 10 6.13 0.90 -19.57
N GLU A 11 7.21 0.86 -20.35
CA GLU A 11 8.02 2.04 -20.65
C GLU A 11 7.20 3.07 -21.46
N GLU A 12 6.14 3.61 -20.89
CA GLU A 12 5.54 4.81 -21.44
C GLU A 12 6.45 5.98 -21.13
N LYS A 13 7.17 6.50 -22.13
CA LYS A 13 8.03 7.70 -22.06
C LYS A 13 9.17 7.63 -21.04
N GLY A 14 9.79 6.46 -20.84
CA GLY A 14 10.93 6.31 -19.93
C GLY A 14 10.56 6.28 -18.44
N PHE A 15 9.27 6.21 -18.08
CA PHE A 15 8.81 5.95 -16.72
C PHE A 15 8.85 4.44 -16.42
N VAL A 16 9.32 4.08 -15.24
CA VAL A 16 9.28 2.72 -14.71
C VAL A 16 8.38 2.70 -13.48
N THR A 17 7.37 1.84 -13.48
CA THR A 17 6.58 1.60 -12.27
C THR A 17 7.08 0.36 -11.54
N LEU A 18 7.29 0.48 -10.24
CA LEU A 18 7.59 -0.65 -9.35
C LEU A 18 6.31 -1.19 -8.69
N ALA A 19 5.21 -0.45 -8.75
CA ALA A 19 3.93 -0.88 -8.24
C ALA A 19 3.37 -2.06 -9.05
N ARG A 20 2.64 -2.95 -8.37
CA ARG A 20 1.99 -4.08 -9.04
C ARG A 20 0.93 -3.60 -10.02
N THR A 21 0.86 -4.29 -11.15
CA THR A 21 -0.19 -4.08 -12.17
C THR A 21 -1.57 -4.04 -11.54
N GLY A 22 -2.36 -3.02 -11.87
CA GLY A 22 -3.70 -2.79 -11.35
C GLY A 22 -3.74 -1.84 -10.15
N THR A 23 -2.62 -1.61 -9.44
CA THR A 23 -2.60 -0.72 -8.26
C THR A 23 -2.84 0.74 -8.65
N HIS A 24 -2.07 1.27 -9.60
CA HIS A 24 -2.24 2.65 -10.08
C HIS A 24 -3.61 2.88 -10.68
N GLU A 25 -4.10 1.95 -11.51
CA GLU A 25 -5.40 2.01 -12.16
C GLU A 25 -6.54 2.13 -11.13
N LYS A 26 -6.46 1.35 -10.05
CA LYS A 26 -7.45 1.40 -8.96
C LYS A 26 -7.43 2.71 -8.19
N ILE A 27 -6.24 3.24 -7.92
CA ILE A 27 -6.07 4.54 -7.26
C ILE A 27 -6.60 5.66 -8.16
N ILE A 28 -6.26 5.64 -9.44
CA ILE A 28 -6.73 6.60 -10.43
C ILE A 28 -8.25 6.53 -10.55
N GLN A 29 -8.84 5.34 -10.68
CA GLN A 29 -10.28 5.13 -10.72
C GLN A 29 -10.98 5.75 -9.51
N PHE A 30 -10.47 5.53 -8.31
CA PHE A 30 -11.03 6.14 -7.10
C PHE A 30 -10.92 7.66 -7.13
N LEU A 31 -9.76 8.21 -7.51
CA LEU A 31 -9.52 9.66 -7.50
C LEU A 31 -10.26 10.39 -8.63
N GLN A 32 -10.55 9.73 -9.76
CA GLN A 32 -11.37 10.32 -10.84
C GLN A 32 -12.75 10.76 -10.37
N GLU A 33 -13.33 10.02 -9.44
CA GLU A 33 -14.66 10.30 -8.85
C GLU A 33 -14.62 11.37 -7.75
N GLN A 34 -13.42 11.83 -7.35
CA GLN A 34 -13.27 12.82 -6.28
C GLN A 34 -13.17 14.24 -6.83
N LYS A 35 -13.51 15.22 -5.97
CA LYS A 35 -13.26 16.64 -6.25
C LYS A 35 -11.77 16.87 -6.44
N LYS A 36 -11.38 17.61 -7.47
CA LYS A 36 -9.97 17.92 -7.71
C LYS A 36 -9.42 18.84 -6.62
N GLY A 37 -8.15 18.64 -6.24
CA GLY A 37 -7.52 19.35 -5.15
C GLY A 37 -6.01 19.13 -5.13
N LYS A 38 -5.36 19.53 -4.04
CA LYS A 38 -3.93 19.34 -3.83
C LYS A 38 -3.65 17.90 -3.41
N LEU A 39 -2.72 17.26 -4.10
CA LEU A 39 -2.33 15.87 -3.88
C LEU A 39 -0.82 15.77 -3.65
N LEU A 40 -0.42 15.05 -2.61
CA LEU A 40 0.96 14.66 -2.37
C LEU A 40 1.14 13.18 -2.67
N ASP A 41 2.11 12.84 -3.51
CA ASP A 41 2.51 11.47 -3.81
C ASP A 41 3.85 11.18 -3.12
N VAL A 42 3.86 10.19 -2.20
CA VAL A 42 5.02 9.88 -1.36
C VAL A 42 5.00 8.42 -0.84
N PRO A 43 5.97 7.56 -1.22
CA PRO A 43 7.09 7.84 -2.15
C PRO A 43 6.59 7.89 -3.59
N THR A 44 7.10 8.83 -4.38
CA THR A 44 6.62 9.03 -5.75
C THR A 44 7.34 8.17 -6.80
N GLY A 45 8.52 7.62 -6.45
CA GLY A 45 9.37 6.92 -7.40
C GLY A 45 9.68 7.77 -8.63
N THR A 46 9.36 7.26 -9.82
CA THR A 46 9.59 8.00 -11.08
C THR A 46 8.58 9.12 -11.34
N GLY A 47 7.51 9.25 -10.53
CA GLY A 47 6.46 10.24 -10.70
C GLY A 47 5.34 9.87 -11.69
N ILE A 48 5.30 8.61 -12.17
CA ILE A 48 4.31 8.18 -13.18
C ILE A 48 2.87 8.32 -12.68
N LEU A 49 2.59 7.99 -11.40
CA LEU A 49 1.25 8.14 -10.83
C LEU A 49 0.87 9.62 -10.77
N SER A 50 1.77 10.48 -10.27
CA SER A 50 1.58 11.92 -10.17
C SER A 50 1.36 12.57 -11.53
N ALA A 51 2.10 12.15 -12.57
CA ALA A 51 1.91 12.65 -13.93
C ALA A 51 0.50 12.32 -14.47
N LYS A 52 0.03 11.09 -14.27
CA LYS A 52 -1.34 10.67 -14.65
C LYS A 52 -2.41 11.45 -13.88
N LEU A 53 -2.22 11.66 -12.57
CA LEU A 53 -3.17 12.41 -11.73
C LEU A 53 -3.16 13.91 -12.05
N SER A 54 -2.01 14.48 -12.36
CA SER A 54 -1.91 15.87 -12.84
C SER A 54 -2.69 16.06 -14.16
N GLY A 55 -2.57 15.12 -15.09
CA GLY A 55 -3.37 15.10 -16.32
C GLY A 55 -4.89 15.02 -16.10
N LEU A 56 -5.31 14.55 -14.92
CA LEU A 56 -6.72 14.52 -14.49
C LEU A 56 -7.16 15.79 -13.74
N GLY A 57 -6.27 16.79 -13.59
CA GLY A 57 -6.55 18.08 -12.99
C GLY A 57 -6.25 18.18 -11.47
N PHE A 58 -5.52 17.22 -10.87
CA PHE A 58 -5.01 17.37 -9.51
C PHE A 58 -3.76 18.26 -9.49
N GLN A 59 -3.62 19.07 -8.43
CA GLN A 59 -2.40 19.83 -8.18
C GLN A 59 -1.40 18.94 -7.43
N CYS A 60 -0.57 18.21 -8.19
CA CYS A 60 0.33 17.22 -7.63
C CYS A 60 1.61 17.86 -7.07
N SER A 61 2.05 17.33 -5.93
CA SER A 61 3.38 17.51 -5.37
C SER A 61 3.97 16.12 -5.11
N CYS A 62 5.29 15.99 -5.20
CA CYS A 62 5.99 14.72 -5.11
C CYS A 62 7.08 14.75 -4.03
N CYS A 63 7.24 13.61 -3.36
CA CYS A 63 8.33 13.41 -2.40
C CYS A 63 8.91 12.01 -2.54
N ASP A 64 10.23 11.94 -2.57
CA ASP A 64 10.95 10.67 -2.52
C ASP A 64 12.33 10.88 -1.88
N ILE A 65 12.92 9.80 -1.35
CA ILE A 65 14.31 9.85 -0.86
C ILE A 65 15.31 9.89 -2.01
N ASN A 66 14.94 9.33 -3.18
CA ASN A 66 15.77 9.30 -4.38
C ASN A 66 15.30 10.36 -5.41
N ALA A 67 15.97 11.50 -5.44
CA ALA A 67 15.66 12.56 -6.39
C ALA A 67 16.04 12.21 -7.84
N ASP A 68 17.10 11.41 -8.04
CA ASP A 68 17.61 11.09 -9.38
C ASP A 68 16.66 10.21 -10.20
N GLY A 69 15.78 9.48 -9.51
CA GLY A 69 14.76 8.63 -10.13
C GLY A 69 13.55 9.39 -10.67
N PHE A 70 13.31 10.61 -10.20
CA PHE A 70 12.12 11.39 -10.56
C PHE A 70 12.20 11.94 -11.98
N LYS A 71 11.14 11.74 -12.79
CA LYS A 71 11.11 12.07 -14.21
C LYS A 71 9.89 12.90 -14.66
N ALA A 72 8.95 13.18 -13.74
CA ALA A 72 7.74 13.89 -14.11
C ALA A 72 8.00 15.40 -14.26
N ASP A 73 7.75 15.92 -15.46
CA ASP A 73 7.89 17.35 -15.74
C ASP A 73 6.76 18.18 -15.13
N ASN A 74 7.06 19.44 -14.81
CA ASN A 74 6.07 20.42 -14.33
C ASN A 74 5.33 20.03 -13.03
N ILE A 75 5.90 19.12 -12.24
CA ILE A 75 5.36 18.74 -10.92
C ILE A 75 6.40 19.09 -9.85
N THR A 76 5.96 19.76 -8.79
CA THR A 76 6.84 20.13 -7.67
C THR A 76 7.37 18.87 -6.98
N PHE A 77 8.68 18.70 -6.95
CA PHE A 77 9.36 17.62 -6.25
C PHE A 77 10.20 18.17 -5.09
N ARG A 78 10.18 17.47 -3.97
CA ARG A 78 11.11 17.71 -2.85
C ARG A 78 11.68 16.38 -2.36
N ALA A 79 13.01 16.31 -2.25
CA ALA A 79 13.67 15.17 -1.63
C ALA A 79 13.28 15.10 -0.14
N GLY A 80 12.91 13.90 0.35
CA GLY A 80 12.51 13.71 1.73
C GLY A 80 12.42 12.25 2.12
N ASP A 81 12.65 11.99 3.41
CA ASP A 81 12.64 10.67 4.01
C ASP A 81 11.39 10.53 4.90
N MET A 82 10.52 9.58 4.58
CA MET A 82 9.30 9.30 5.36
C MET A 82 9.58 8.80 6.79
N ASN A 83 10.80 8.32 7.07
CA ASN A 83 11.23 8.03 8.43
C ASN A 83 11.45 9.30 9.26
N LYS A 84 11.50 10.47 8.60
CA LYS A 84 11.72 11.81 9.18
C LYS A 84 10.55 12.73 8.87
N ARG A 85 10.77 14.01 8.98
CA ARG A 85 9.78 15.02 8.59
C ARG A 85 9.71 15.15 7.07
N ILE A 86 8.52 14.99 6.51
CA ILE A 86 8.26 15.23 5.09
C ILE A 86 8.25 16.74 4.84
N PRO A 87 9.02 17.26 3.82
CA PRO A 87 9.30 18.69 3.66
C PRO A 87 8.15 19.50 3.04
N TYR A 88 6.94 19.33 3.58
CA TYR A 88 5.74 20.05 3.17
C TYR A 88 4.97 20.58 4.39
N ASP A 89 4.10 21.56 4.15
CA ASP A 89 3.39 22.29 5.20
C ASP A 89 2.21 21.50 5.78
N THR A 90 1.92 21.75 7.03
CA THR A 90 0.78 21.17 7.76
C THR A 90 -0.55 21.57 7.12
N ASN A 91 -1.55 20.66 7.11
CA ASN A 91 -2.91 20.90 6.61
C ASN A 91 -2.94 21.48 5.16
N SER A 92 -2.08 20.95 4.28
CA SER A 92 -1.90 21.50 2.93
C SER A 92 -2.55 20.67 1.84
N TYR A 93 -2.80 19.37 2.10
CA TYR A 93 -3.22 18.43 1.07
C TYR A 93 -4.63 17.91 1.29
N ASP A 94 -5.39 17.82 0.21
CA ASP A 94 -6.70 17.19 0.16
C ASP A 94 -6.55 15.66 0.02
N TYR A 95 -5.45 15.22 -0.62
CA TYR A 95 -5.12 13.80 -0.84
C TYR A 95 -3.64 13.53 -0.60
N ILE A 96 -3.35 12.34 -0.07
CA ILE A 96 -2.00 11.78 -0.05
C ILE A 96 -2.08 10.37 -0.63
N THR A 97 -1.19 10.04 -1.57
CA THR A 97 -0.95 8.69 -2.05
C THR A 97 0.35 8.15 -1.48
N CYS A 98 0.31 6.93 -0.94
CA CYS A 98 1.48 6.20 -0.48
C CYS A 98 1.43 4.78 -1.06
N VAL A 99 2.08 4.59 -2.20
CA VAL A 99 2.01 3.35 -2.96
C VAL A 99 3.25 2.51 -2.70
N ASP A 100 3.03 1.30 -2.13
CA ASP A 100 4.09 0.31 -1.82
C ASP A 100 5.30 0.96 -1.12
N GLY A 101 5.05 1.81 -0.12
CA GLY A 101 6.08 2.59 0.58
C GLY A 101 6.26 2.21 2.04
N LEU A 102 5.18 1.92 2.77
CA LEU A 102 5.25 1.70 4.23
C LEU A 102 6.07 0.46 4.61
N GLU A 103 6.07 -0.58 3.80
CA GLU A 103 6.82 -1.81 4.02
C GLU A 103 8.34 -1.64 3.96
N HIS A 104 8.80 -0.55 3.38
CA HIS A 104 10.22 -0.22 3.24
C HIS A 104 10.76 0.68 4.35
N LEU A 105 9.89 1.20 5.23
CA LEU A 105 10.29 2.15 6.26
C LEU A 105 10.79 1.45 7.53
N GLU A 106 11.81 2.01 8.15
CA GLU A 106 12.21 1.63 9.50
C GLU A 106 11.21 2.13 10.54
N ASN A 107 10.57 3.28 10.30
CA ASN A 107 9.60 3.89 11.21
C ASN A 107 8.27 4.25 10.50
N PRO A 108 7.43 3.28 10.16
CA PRO A 108 6.12 3.54 9.54
C PRO A 108 5.16 4.31 10.46
N TYR A 109 5.39 4.30 11.78
CA TYR A 109 4.63 5.10 12.74
C TYR A 109 4.87 6.60 12.54
N ASN A 110 6.12 6.99 12.20
CA ASN A 110 6.42 8.37 11.88
C ASN A 110 5.72 8.81 10.60
N ALA A 111 5.79 8.01 9.55
CA ALA A 111 5.10 8.30 8.29
C ALA A 111 3.60 8.54 8.51
N MET A 112 2.96 7.75 9.35
CA MET A 112 1.53 7.91 9.65
C MET A 112 1.23 9.24 10.37
N ARG A 113 2.08 9.67 11.32
CA ARG A 113 1.96 10.98 11.96
C ARG A 113 2.16 12.13 10.97
N GLU A 114 3.11 11.98 10.05
CA GLU A 114 3.36 12.96 9.00
C GLU A 114 2.19 13.05 8.02
N PHE A 115 1.61 11.93 7.60
CA PHE A 115 0.41 11.94 6.75
C PHE A 115 -0.75 12.66 7.44
N LYS A 116 -0.99 12.37 8.73
CA LYS A 116 -1.99 13.13 9.51
C LYS A 116 -1.68 14.62 9.54
N ARG A 117 -0.43 15.00 9.75
CA ARG A 117 0.01 16.41 9.80
C ARG A 117 -0.27 17.12 8.49
N LEU A 118 0.06 16.49 7.37
CA LEU A 118 -0.01 17.05 6.02
C LEU A 118 -1.44 17.15 5.48
N LEU A 119 -2.30 16.19 5.83
CA LEU A 119 -3.70 16.18 5.38
C LEU A 119 -4.52 17.29 6.04
N LYS A 120 -5.39 17.93 5.26
CA LYS A 120 -6.49 18.75 5.75
C LYS A 120 -7.53 17.89 6.48
N ASN A 121 -8.37 18.51 7.29
CA ASN A 121 -9.55 17.81 7.83
C ASN A 121 -10.48 17.41 6.67
N GLY A 122 -10.99 16.18 6.69
CA GLY A 122 -11.72 15.59 5.57
C GLY A 122 -10.82 15.15 4.41
N GLY A 123 -9.51 15.37 4.49
CA GLY A 123 -8.55 14.90 3.49
C GLY A 123 -8.39 13.38 3.51
N LYS A 124 -8.06 12.79 2.37
CA LYS A 124 -8.01 11.33 2.19
C LYS A 124 -6.58 10.84 1.98
N LEU A 125 -6.26 9.76 2.66
CA LEU A 125 -5.02 9.01 2.54
C LEU A 125 -5.29 7.72 1.78
N ILE A 126 -4.58 7.50 0.68
CA ILE A 126 -4.67 6.30 -0.15
C ILE A 126 -3.35 5.54 0.00
N ILE A 127 -3.40 4.36 0.59
CA ILE A 127 -2.21 3.53 0.84
C ILE A 127 -2.34 2.22 0.10
N SER A 128 -1.27 1.77 -0.55
CA SER A 128 -1.14 0.37 -0.93
C SER A 128 -0.07 -0.32 -0.10
N ILE A 129 -0.34 -1.58 0.28
CA ILE A 129 0.59 -2.47 0.99
C ILE A 129 0.46 -3.89 0.44
N PRO A 130 1.50 -4.73 0.60
CA PRO A 130 1.37 -6.16 0.29
C PRO A 130 0.28 -6.82 1.13
N ASN A 131 -0.60 -7.58 0.48
CA ASN A 131 -1.65 -8.32 1.17
C ASN A 131 -1.12 -9.62 1.79
N TYR A 132 -0.57 -9.53 3.00
CA TYR A 132 -0.05 -10.69 3.72
C TYR A 132 -1.15 -11.60 4.31
N LEU A 133 -2.42 -11.18 4.28
CA LEU A 133 -3.52 -11.91 4.90
C LEU A 133 -4.45 -12.63 3.91
N ASN A 134 -4.14 -12.64 2.61
CA ASN A 134 -4.89 -13.44 1.67
C ASN A 134 -4.67 -14.94 1.94
N ILE A 135 -5.61 -15.77 1.50
CA ILE A 135 -5.59 -17.21 1.79
C ILE A 135 -4.30 -17.88 1.33
N GLU A 136 -3.75 -17.51 0.17
CA GLU A 136 -2.49 -18.06 -0.34
C GLU A 136 -1.32 -17.81 0.62
N ARG A 137 -1.23 -16.58 1.17
CA ARG A 137 -0.20 -16.20 2.15
C ARG A 137 -0.41 -16.90 3.49
N ARG A 138 -1.68 -17.06 3.92
CA ARG A 138 -2.01 -17.83 5.15
C ARG A 138 -1.61 -19.30 5.00
N MET A 139 -1.92 -19.94 3.86
CA MET A 139 -1.49 -21.31 3.60
C MET A 139 0.03 -21.42 3.54
N LYS A 140 0.69 -20.47 2.89
CA LYS A 140 2.16 -20.43 2.86
C LYS A 140 2.75 -20.34 4.26
N PHE A 141 2.22 -19.44 5.09
CA PHE A 141 2.65 -19.32 6.50
C PHE A 141 2.44 -20.63 7.26
N LEU A 142 1.30 -21.28 7.10
CA LEU A 142 0.98 -22.55 7.75
C LEU A 142 2.02 -23.64 7.44
N PHE A 143 2.48 -23.72 6.19
CA PHE A 143 3.43 -24.76 5.77
C PHE A 143 4.90 -24.38 5.93
N THR A 144 5.24 -23.10 5.92
CA THR A 144 6.65 -22.65 5.88
C THR A 144 7.07 -21.79 7.05
N GLY A 145 6.11 -21.36 7.92
CA GLY A 145 6.35 -20.41 8.99
C GLY A 145 6.68 -18.99 8.51
N SER A 146 6.49 -18.68 7.20
CA SER A 146 6.84 -17.37 6.65
C SER A 146 5.81 -16.86 5.64
N PHE A 147 5.46 -15.56 5.73
CA PHE A 147 4.60 -14.88 4.75
C PHE A 147 5.34 -14.53 3.45
N THR A 148 6.67 -14.38 3.52
CA THR A 148 7.54 -14.00 2.40
C THR A 148 8.72 -14.96 2.31
N LYS A 149 9.45 -14.91 1.19
CA LYS A 149 10.73 -15.62 1.10
C LYS A 149 11.73 -14.95 2.04
N PRO A 150 12.39 -15.70 2.95
CA PRO A 150 13.47 -15.16 3.75
C PRO A 150 14.58 -14.59 2.87
N VAL A 151 15.18 -13.49 3.28
CA VAL A 151 16.31 -12.86 2.58
C VAL A 151 17.60 -13.33 3.23
N SER A 152 18.44 -14.05 2.45
CA SER A 152 19.78 -14.43 2.92
C SER A 152 20.75 -13.25 2.81
N GLN A 153 21.88 -13.31 3.56
CA GLN A 153 22.95 -12.31 3.45
C GLN A 153 23.49 -12.17 2.02
N LYS A 154 23.59 -13.30 1.29
CA LYS A 154 23.99 -13.29 -0.12
C LYS A 154 22.99 -12.53 -0.98
N MET A 155 21.69 -12.83 -0.84
CA MET A 155 20.62 -12.12 -1.57
C MET A 155 20.58 -10.63 -1.22
N PHE A 156 20.82 -10.26 0.04
CA PHE A 156 20.86 -8.87 0.48
C PHE A 156 21.95 -8.08 -0.25
N LYS A 157 23.14 -8.66 -0.36
CA LYS A 157 24.25 -8.03 -1.10
C LYS A 157 24.00 -7.98 -2.62
N GLU A 158 23.64 -9.11 -3.22
CA GLU A 158 23.57 -9.23 -4.68
C GLU A 158 22.32 -8.59 -5.30
N LYS A 159 21.17 -8.73 -4.66
CA LYS A 159 19.89 -8.24 -5.21
C LYS A 159 19.49 -6.86 -4.72
N PHE A 160 19.81 -6.54 -3.48
CA PHE A 160 19.37 -5.29 -2.83
C PHE A 160 20.51 -4.29 -2.65
N ASN A 161 21.71 -4.59 -3.18
CA ASN A 161 22.88 -3.76 -3.08
C ASN A 161 23.14 -3.27 -1.63
N SER A 162 22.89 -4.14 -0.67
CA SER A 162 22.95 -3.87 0.78
C SER A 162 22.09 -2.68 1.25
N SER A 163 21.04 -2.33 0.49
CA SER A 163 20.11 -1.25 0.84
C SER A 163 18.84 -1.79 1.51
N LEU A 164 18.56 -1.37 2.74
CA LEU A 164 17.31 -1.69 3.43
C LEU A 164 16.09 -1.07 2.75
N ALA A 165 16.23 0.11 2.15
CA ALA A 165 15.17 0.78 1.43
C ALA A 165 14.62 0.00 0.23
N MET A 166 15.39 -0.96 -0.27
CA MET A 166 14.97 -1.87 -1.34
C MET A 166 14.26 -3.13 -0.85
N MET A 167 14.13 -3.31 0.48
CA MET A 167 13.56 -4.50 1.10
C MET A 167 12.23 -4.20 1.77
N HIS A 168 11.33 -5.20 1.80
CA HIS A 168 10.17 -5.16 2.68
C HIS A 168 10.63 -5.54 4.10
N ILE A 169 11.06 -4.55 4.86
CA ILE A 169 11.51 -4.73 6.24
C ILE A 169 10.37 -4.81 7.24
N ASN A 170 9.21 -4.21 6.88
CA ASN A 170 7.98 -4.27 7.68
C ASN A 170 6.93 -5.19 7.02
N LEU A 171 6.58 -6.26 7.71
CA LEU A 171 5.46 -7.11 7.33
C LEU A 171 4.13 -6.51 7.81
N MET A 172 3.81 -5.31 7.32
CA MET A 172 2.61 -4.58 7.74
C MET A 172 1.35 -5.24 7.20
N GLY A 173 0.69 -6.02 8.03
CA GLY A 173 -0.63 -6.56 7.73
C GLY A 173 -1.75 -5.56 8.04
N TYR A 174 -2.96 -5.84 7.51
CA TYR A 174 -4.14 -4.99 7.72
C TYR A 174 -4.42 -4.63 9.19
N PRO A 175 -4.31 -5.54 10.18
CA PRO A 175 -4.60 -5.18 11.57
C PRO A 175 -3.67 -4.10 12.12
N LEU A 176 -2.38 -4.17 11.80
CA LEU A 176 -1.43 -3.14 12.22
C LEU A 176 -1.69 -1.82 11.50
N LEU A 177 -1.93 -1.86 10.18
CA LEU A 177 -2.26 -0.67 9.40
C LEU A 177 -3.53 0.01 9.93
N LYS A 178 -4.58 -0.77 10.21
CA LYS A 178 -5.83 -0.26 10.79
C LYS A 178 -5.56 0.43 12.14
N PHE A 179 -4.80 -0.21 13.04
CA PHE A 179 -4.42 0.39 14.31
C PHE A 179 -3.68 1.71 14.13
N LEU A 180 -2.70 1.76 13.21
CA LEU A 180 -1.94 2.98 12.93
C LEU A 180 -2.80 4.10 12.38
N LEU A 181 -3.73 3.80 11.49
CA LEU A 181 -4.66 4.77 10.93
C LEU A 181 -5.57 5.33 12.03
N GLU A 182 -6.27 4.45 12.75
CA GLU A 182 -7.26 4.85 13.76
C GLU A 182 -6.63 5.59 14.94
N SER A 183 -5.45 5.16 15.42
CA SER A 183 -4.70 5.85 16.48
C SER A 183 -4.22 7.26 16.08
N ASN A 184 -4.15 7.54 14.79
CA ASN A 184 -3.86 8.87 14.26
C ASN A 184 -5.11 9.66 13.83
N GLY A 185 -6.33 9.16 14.10
CA GLY A 185 -7.58 9.84 13.75
C GLY A 185 -7.93 9.76 12.26
N LEU A 186 -7.40 8.73 11.57
CA LEU A 186 -7.71 8.41 10.18
C LEU A 186 -8.68 7.23 10.16
N SER A 187 -9.88 7.41 9.61
CA SER A 187 -10.90 6.37 9.56
C SER A 187 -10.91 5.70 8.20
N ILE A 188 -10.81 4.37 8.16
CA ILE A 188 -10.89 3.60 6.92
C ILE A 188 -12.29 3.74 6.33
N ILE A 189 -12.38 4.22 5.09
CA ILE A 189 -13.63 4.40 4.35
C ILE A 189 -13.79 3.41 3.20
N LYS A 190 -12.70 2.85 2.66
CA LYS A 190 -12.75 1.86 1.59
C LYS A 190 -11.55 0.92 1.63
N LEU A 191 -11.79 -0.36 1.29
CA LEU A 191 -10.77 -1.34 0.95
C LEU A 191 -10.93 -1.72 -0.52
N ASP A 192 -9.82 -1.86 -1.24
CA ASP A 192 -9.78 -2.32 -2.63
C ASP A 192 -8.52 -3.19 -2.83
N ILE A 193 -8.35 -3.77 -4.00
CA ILE A 193 -7.25 -4.68 -4.35
C ILE A 193 -6.71 -4.37 -5.73
N ASP A 194 -5.45 -4.73 -5.98
CA ASP A 194 -4.83 -4.63 -7.31
C ASP A 194 -5.65 -5.39 -8.35
N LYS A 195 -5.79 -6.70 -8.18
CA LYS A 195 -6.56 -7.57 -9.06
C LYS A 195 -7.04 -8.84 -8.34
N PRO A 196 -8.20 -9.41 -8.72
CA PRO A 196 -8.63 -10.69 -8.18
C PRO A 196 -7.70 -11.83 -8.64
N LYS A 197 -7.63 -12.89 -7.84
CA LYS A 197 -6.85 -14.10 -8.14
C LYS A 197 -7.77 -15.24 -8.56
N PRO A 198 -7.94 -15.53 -9.86
CA PRO A 198 -8.83 -16.61 -10.32
C PRO A 198 -8.41 -18.00 -9.80
N LYS A 199 -7.13 -18.24 -9.58
CA LYS A 199 -6.61 -19.50 -8.99
C LYS A 199 -7.14 -19.79 -7.57
N MET A 200 -7.73 -18.82 -6.90
CA MET A 200 -8.36 -19.00 -5.58
C MET A 200 -9.54 -19.97 -5.60
N PHE A 201 -10.13 -20.23 -6.77
CA PHE A 201 -11.19 -21.22 -6.94
C PHE A 201 -10.79 -22.61 -6.42
N PHE A 202 -9.54 -23.04 -6.65
CA PHE A 202 -9.05 -24.33 -6.15
C PHE A 202 -8.94 -24.41 -4.63
N LEU A 203 -8.90 -23.26 -3.94
CA LEU A 203 -8.87 -23.18 -2.48
C LEU A 203 -10.27 -23.05 -1.86
N PHE A 204 -11.34 -23.12 -2.66
CA PHE A 204 -12.71 -22.98 -2.18
C PHE A 204 -13.07 -23.90 -1.00
N PRO A 205 -12.71 -25.20 -0.98
CA PRO A 205 -13.00 -26.06 0.17
C PRO A 205 -12.34 -25.54 1.46
N VAL A 206 -11.09 -25.13 1.37
CA VAL A 206 -10.33 -24.58 2.51
C VAL A 206 -10.95 -23.26 2.99
N ILE A 207 -11.32 -22.39 2.05
CA ILE A 207 -12.00 -21.13 2.33
C ILE A 207 -13.31 -21.37 3.07
N ALA A 208 -14.12 -22.33 2.59
CA ALA A 208 -15.38 -22.71 3.20
C ALA A 208 -15.18 -23.23 4.63
N CYS A 209 -14.22 -24.14 4.84
CA CYS A 209 -13.88 -24.66 6.17
C CYS A 209 -13.46 -23.54 7.15
N ILE A 210 -12.60 -22.63 6.72
CA ILE A 210 -12.16 -21.49 7.56
C ILE A 210 -13.34 -20.59 7.91
N LYS A 211 -14.19 -20.23 6.93
CA LYS A 211 -15.35 -19.39 7.17
C LYS A 211 -16.36 -20.07 8.09
N LEU A 212 -16.62 -21.37 7.88
CA LEU A 212 -17.51 -22.17 8.73
C LEU A 212 -16.97 -22.26 10.17
N TYR A 213 -15.69 -22.55 10.34
CA TYR A 213 -15.06 -22.57 11.67
C TYR A 213 -15.19 -21.22 12.37
N CYS A 214 -14.87 -20.11 11.70
CA CYS A 214 -15.02 -18.76 12.24
C CYS A 214 -16.48 -18.35 12.48
N TRP A 215 -17.44 -18.97 11.79
CA TRP A 215 -18.87 -18.73 12.01
C TRP A 215 -19.29 -19.09 13.44
N PHE A 216 -18.76 -20.19 13.99
CA PHE A 216 -19.08 -20.63 15.36
C PHE A 216 -18.37 -19.84 16.45
N TRP A 217 -17.49 -18.92 16.10
CA TRP A 217 -16.79 -18.10 17.11
C TRP A 217 -17.75 -17.12 17.79
N PRO A 218 -17.58 -16.89 19.13
CA PRO A 218 -18.35 -15.88 19.85
C PRO A 218 -18.16 -14.50 19.23
N LYS A 219 -19.19 -13.64 19.28
CA LYS A 219 -19.17 -12.27 18.75
C LYS A 219 -17.93 -11.49 19.23
N LYS A 220 -17.67 -11.52 20.54
CA LYS A 220 -16.50 -10.85 21.16
C LYS A 220 -15.16 -11.31 20.58
N ALA A 221 -15.01 -12.59 20.24
CA ALA A 221 -13.80 -13.10 19.59
C ALA A 221 -13.70 -12.63 18.14
N LYS A 222 -14.81 -12.64 17.38
CA LYS A 222 -14.85 -12.11 16.01
C LYS A 222 -14.45 -10.65 15.95
N GLU A 223 -14.93 -9.83 16.89
CA GLU A 223 -14.58 -8.42 17.01
C GLU A 223 -13.09 -8.24 17.37
N ARG A 224 -12.57 -9.01 18.34
CA ARG A 224 -11.17 -8.96 18.77
C ARG A 224 -10.19 -9.20 17.62
N TYR A 225 -10.51 -10.12 16.70
CA TYR A 225 -9.66 -10.46 15.56
C TYR A 225 -10.06 -9.75 14.26
N TRP A 226 -11.01 -8.82 14.33
CA TRP A 226 -11.58 -8.11 13.16
C TRP A 226 -11.92 -9.07 12.02
N LEU A 227 -12.60 -10.20 12.36
CA LEU A 227 -12.89 -11.25 11.40
C LEU A 227 -13.79 -10.79 10.25
N LYS A 228 -14.62 -9.77 10.47
CA LYS A 228 -15.44 -9.17 9.40
C LYS A 228 -14.56 -8.66 8.27
N GLU A 229 -13.50 -7.92 8.62
CA GLU A 229 -12.57 -7.34 7.65
C GLU A 229 -11.55 -8.36 7.15
N THR A 230 -10.91 -9.13 8.07
CA THR A 230 -9.83 -10.06 7.71
C THR A 230 -10.30 -11.29 6.94
N LEU A 231 -11.62 -11.58 6.91
CA LEU A 231 -12.27 -12.59 6.07
C LEU A 231 -13.06 -11.97 4.91
N SER A 232 -12.96 -10.66 4.69
CA SER A 232 -13.59 -9.99 3.55
C SER A 232 -13.01 -10.46 2.23
N LYS A 233 -13.75 -10.20 1.15
CA LYS A 233 -13.27 -10.55 -0.20
C LYS A 233 -11.99 -9.78 -0.58
N GLU A 234 -11.85 -8.55 -0.11
CA GLU A 234 -10.70 -7.70 -0.41
C GLU A 234 -9.43 -8.22 0.27
N ILE A 235 -9.51 -8.65 1.53
CA ILE A 235 -8.34 -9.13 2.28
C ILE A 235 -8.11 -10.62 2.06
N PHE A 236 -9.13 -11.43 2.29
CA PHE A 236 -8.98 -12.89 2.33
C PHE A 236 -8.87 -13.51 0.94
N LEU A 237 -9.71 -13.04 0.01
CA LEU A 237 -9.73 -13.51 -1.38
C LEU A 237 -9.00 -12.54 -2.33
N GLY A 238 -8.48 -11.43 -1.81
CA GLY A 238 -7.87 -10.37 -2.58
C GLY A 238 -6.54 -10.74 -3.22
N GLY A 239 -6.06 -9.82 -4.04
CA GLY A 239 -4.82 -9.93 -4.79
C GLY A 239 -3.56 -9.91 -3.93
N ASN A 240 -2.45 -9.52 -4.56
CA ASN A 240 -1.17 -9.41 -3.87
C ASN A 240 -1.00 -8.09 -3.13
N THR A 241 -1.73 -7.06 -3.57
CA THR A 241 -1.73 -5.71 -2.98
C THR A 241 -3.11 -5.38 -2.42
N LEU A 242 -3.15 -4.86 -1.21
CA LEU A 242 -4.32 -4.29 -0.56
C LEU A 242 -4.23 -2.78 -0.68
N ILE A 243 -5.30 -2.14 -1.15
CA ILE A 243 -5.43 -0.70 -1.22
C ILE A 243 -6.40 -0.25 -0.12
N VAL A 244 -5.95 0.64 0.74
CA VAL A 244 -6.71 1.16 1.87
C VAL A 244 -6.89 2.65 1.70
N ILE A 245 -8.13 3.10 1.77
CA ILE A 245 -8.47 4.51 1.72
C ILE A 245 -9.02 4.92 3.07
N ALA A 246 -8.40 5.93 3.67
CA ALA A 246 -8.78 6.48 4.95
C ALA A 246 -9.00 7.99 4.85
N GLU A 247 -9.85 8.53 5.72
CA GLU A 247 -10.19 9.94 5.80
C GLU A 247 -9.81 10.51 7.16
N LYS A 248 -9.18 11.69 7.18
CA LYS A 248 -8.85 12.42 8.41
C LYS A 248 -10.12 13.07 8.97
N ARG A 249 -10.45 12.71 10.20
CA ARG A 249 -11.54 13.32 10.98
C ARG A 249 -11.13 14.64 11.59
#